data_13d76561a293f750b4d2f35395755795
#
_entry.id   13d76561a293f750b4d2f35395755795
#
_cell.length_a   1.000
_cell.length_b   1.000
_cell.length_c   1.000
_cell.angle_alpha   90.00
_cell.angle_beta   90.00
_cell.angle_gamma   90.00
#
_symmetry.space_group_name_H-M   'P 1'
#
loop_
_entity.id
_entity.type
_entity.pdbx_description
1 polymer ?
#
loop_
_entity_poly.entity_id
_entity_poly.type
_entity_poly.pdbx_seq_one_letter_code
_entity_poly.pdbx_strand_id
1 'polypeptide(L)'
;MGKSTTTPGAAHFSAQASLAGLAGLGVLLRQRDVFAPIRTRVHITQKTVRHAPLDKLYDGFIAILAGAHGLVEINARLRSDPGLQAAMGRTGCAAQSTVQQTLDSCPEGTVTQMEEALDDIYRQQGAGYRHDYTQQC
;
A
#
# COMPACT_ATOMS: atom_id res chain seq x y z
N MET A 1 -40.92 10.12 19.04
CA MET A 1 -40.26 9.70 18.70
C MET A 1 -39.13 10.17 18.20
N GLY A 2 -38.38 10.80 18.43
CA GLY A 2 -37.30 11.34 17.94
C GLY A 2 -36.25 10.51 17.65
N LYS A 3 -36.19 9.92 16.65
CA LYS A 3 -35.23 9.16 16.36
C LYS A 3 -34.09 9.76 15.99
N SER A 4 -33.06 9.76 16.47
CA SER A 4 -31.86 10.26 16.11
C SER A 4 -31.25 9.58 15.09
N THR A 5 -31.54 9.86 14.03
CA THR A 5 -31.11 9.14 12.92
C THR A 5 -29.83 9.57 12.35
N THR A 6 -29.23 10.61 12.85
CA THR A 6 -28.12 11.15 12.15
C THR A 6 -26.82 10.49 12.41
N THR A 7 -26.64 9.95 13.56
CA THR A 7 -25.32 9.52 13.98
C THR A 7 -24.73 8.38 13.19
N PRO A 8 -25.46 7.29 12.90
CA PRO A 8 -24.86 6.21 12.12
C PRO A 8 -24.56 6.61 10.69
N GLY A 9 -25.39 7.45 10.11
CA GLY A 9 -25.17 7.88 8.74
C GLY A 9 -23.94 8.75 8.57
N ALA A 10 -23.70 9.66 9.51
CA ALA A 10 -22.53 10.52 9.44
C ALA A 10 -21.22 9.75 9.58
N ALA A 11 -21.17 8.80 10.52
CA ALA A 11 -19.98 7.99 10.69
C ALA A 11 -19.67 7.14 9.45
N HIS A 12 -20.71 6.55 8.88
CA HIS A 12 -20.54 5.72 7.69
C HIS A 12 -20.08 6.54 6.48
N PHE A 13 -20.64 7.73 6.30
CA PHE A 13 -20.27 8.61 5.22
C PHE A 13 -18.80 9.05 5.33
N SER A 14 -18.34 9.35 6.52
CA SER A 14 -16.96 9.71 6.76
C SER A 14 -15.99 8.58 6.42
N ALA A 15 -16.31 7.36 6.80
CA ALA A 15 -15.50 6.19 6.48
C ALA A 15 -15.46 5.94 4.98
N GLN A 16 -16.58 6.07 4.30
CA GLN A 16 -16.63 5.91 2.84
C GLN A 16 -15.82 6.98 2.12
N ALA A 17 -15.88 8.24 2.57
CA ALA A 17 -15.10 9.31 1.98
C ALA A 17 -13.60 9.06 2.12
N SER A 18 -13.17 8.54 3.27
CA SER A 18 -11.77 8.17 3.49
C SER A 18 -11.32 7.06 2.55
N LEU A 19 -12.11 6.01 2.40
CA LEU A 19 -11.81 4.91 1.48
C LEU A 19 -11.85 5.34 0.01
N ALA A 20 -12.77 6.23 -0.35
CA ALA A 20 -12.86 6.76 -1.70
C ALA A 20 -11.60 7.56 -2.06
N GLY A 21 -11.06 8.36 -1.14
CA GLY A 21 -9.81 9.08 -1.33
C GLY A 21 -8.63 8.15 -1.53
N LEU A 22 -8.56 7.09 -0.74
CA LEU A 22 -7.52 6.07 -0.87
C LEU A 22 -7.63 5.32 -2.20
N ALA A 23 -8.84 4.99 -2.64
CA ALA A 23 -9.07 4.35 -3.92
C ALA A 23 -8.63 5.26 -5.08
N GLY A 24 -8.93 6.55 -5.01
CA GLY A 24 -8.46 7.53 -5.98
C GLY A 24 -6.94 7.63 -6.03
N LEU A 25 -6.28 7.62 -4.88
CA LEU A 25 -4.82 7.54 -4.79
C LEU A 25 -4.29 6.28 -5.47
N GLY A 26 -4.93 5.14 -5.25
CA GLY A 26 -4.54 3.88 -5.86
C GLY A 26 -4.57 3.95 -7.39
N VAL A 27 -5.61 4.54 -7.96
CA VAL A 27 -5.69 4.74 -9.41
C VAL A 27 -4.53 5.63 -9.89
N LEU A 28 -4.24 6.71 -9.19
CA LEU A 28 -3.15 7.61 -9.55
C LEU A 28 -1.79 6.92 -9.48
N LEU A 29 -1.53 6.15 -8.43
CA LEU A 29 -0.28 5.39 -8.26
C LEU A 29 -0.08 4.40 -9.42
N ARG A 30 -1.15 3.78 -9.88
CA ARG A 30 -1.09 2.86 -11.02
C ARG A 30 -0.85 3.60 -12.34
N GLN A 31 -1.54 4.70 -12.56
CA GLN A 31 -1.36 5.50 -13.77
C GLN A 31 0.08 6.02 -13.92
N ARG A 32 0.69 6.41 -12.81
CA ARG A 32 2.06 6.90 -12.79
C ARG A 32 3.10 5.79 -12.67
N ASP A 33 2.66 4.55 -12.51
CA ASP A 33 3.53 3.39 -12.32
C ASP A 33 4.58 3.61 -11.22
N VAL A 34 4.12 4.12 -10.08
CA VAL A 34 4.99 4.50 -8.96
C VAL A 34 5.80 3.31 -8.44
N PHE A 35 5.26 2.09 -8.56
CA PHE A 35 5.90 0.87 -8.08
C PHE A 35 6.88 0.23 -9.05
N ALA A 36 7.11 0.83 -10.22
CA ALA A 36 8.06 0.31 -11.20
C ALA A 36 9.45 0.02 -10.60
N PRO A 37 10.05 0.90 -9.77
CA PRO A 37 11.35 0.59 -9.16
C PRO A 37 11.33 -0.64 -8.26
N ILE A 38 10.24 -0.89 -7.55
CA ILE A 38 10.10 -2.09 -6.73
C ILE A 38 10.11 -3.34 -7.62
N ARG A 39 9.33 -3.33 -8.71
CA ARG A 39 9.29 -4.47 -9.63
C ARG A 39 10.62 -4.75 -10.31
N THR A 40 11.40 -3.72 -10.58
CA THR A 40 12.66 -3.88 -11.32
C THR A 40 13.84 -4.19 -10.40
N ARG A 41 13.86 -3.69 -9.18
CA ARG A 41 15.01 -3.84 -8.28
C ARG A 41 14.85 -4.92 -7.23
N VAL A 42 13.64 -5.18 -6.77
CA VAL A 42 13.41 -6.09 -5.63
C VAL A 42 13.22 -7.51 -6.13
N HIS A 43 14.09 -8.41 -5.67
CA HIS A 43 14.01 -9.83 -6.00
C HIS A 43 13.85 -10.64 -4.73
N ILE A 44 12.72 -11.33 -4.62
CA ILE A 44 12.41 -12.19 -3.50
C ILE A 44 12.34 -13.62 -4.02
N THR A 45 13.28 -14.46 -3.56
CA THR A 45 13.31 -15.86 -3.97
C THR A 45 12.37 -16.64 -3.06
N GLN A 46 11.17 -16.83 -3.50
CA GLN A 46 10.16 -17.61 -2.78
C GLN A 46 9.24 -18.30 -3.79
N LYS A 47 8.83 -19.51 -3.46
CA LYS A 47 7.91 -20.26 -4.32
C LYS A 47 6.56 -19.55 -4.35
N THR A 48 6.05 -19.32 -5.56
CA THR A 48 4.73 -18.76 -5.76
C THR A 48 3.71 -19.88 -5.77
N VAL A 49 2.77 -19.86 -4.83
CA VAL A 49 1.66 -20.81 -4.78
C VAL A 49 0.37 -20.13 -5.22
N ARG A 50 0.02 -19.03 -4.58
CA ARG A 50 -1.21 -18.29 -4.87
C ARG A 50 -0.95 -16.84 -5.20
N HIS A 51 -0.02 -16.21 -4.51
CA HIS A 51 0.35 -14.82 -4.72
C HIS A 51 1.85 -14.72 -4.94
N ALA A 52 2.28 -13.95 -5.93
CA ALA A 52 3.68 -13.69 -6.17
C ALA A 52 4.31 -12.94 -4.98
N PRO A 53 5.61 -13.12 -4.69
CA PRO A 53 6.26 -12.43 -3.58
C PRO A 53 6.13 -10.90 -3.63
N LEU A 54 6.28 -10.29 -4.80
CA LEU A 54 6.12 -8.84 -4.95
C LEU A 54 4.68 -8.38 -4.71
N ASP A 55 3.68 -9.19 -5.06
CA ASP A 55 2.28 -8.89 -4.76
C ASP A 55 2.02 -8.89 -3.26
N LYS A 56 2.65 -9.80 -2.52
CA LYS A 56 2.54 -9.83 -1.06
C LYS A 56 3.17 -8.60 -0.42
N LEU A 57 4.32 -8.16 -0.93
CA LEU A 57 4.96 -6.93 -0.49
C LEU A 57 4.06 -5.73 -0.76
N TYR A 58 3.45 -5.70 -1.93
CA TYR A 58 2.53 -4.65 -2.32
C TYR A 58 1.27 -4.62 -1.44
N ASP A 59 0.70 -5.77 -1.11
CA ASP A 59 -0.44 -5.86 -0.20
C ASP A 59 -0.09 -5.27 1.18
N GLY A 60 1.10 -5.55 1.69
CA GLY A 60 1.58 -4.95 2.93
C GLY A 60 1.67 -3.42 2.83
N PHE A 61 2.17 -2.92 1.73
CA PHE A 61 2.26 -1.49 1.48
C PHE A 61 0.89 -0.81 1.42
N ILE A 62 -0.07 -1.41 0.71
CA ILE A 62 -1.44 -0.89 0.63
C ILE A 62 -2.07 -0.84 2.02
N ALA A 63 -1.85 -1.87 2.83
CA ALA A 63 -2.39 -1.91 4.19
C ALA A 63 -1.86 -0.75 5.04
N ILE A 64 -0.58 -0.41 4.91
CA ILE A 64 0.01 0.75 5.59
C ILE A 64 -0.65 2.04 5.12
N LEU A 65 -0.85 2.21 3.81
CA LEU A 65 -1.56 3.38 3.28
C LEU A 65 -3.01 3.45 3.77
N ALA A 66 -3.65 2.31 4.01
CA ALA A 66 -4.99 2.24 4.58
C ALA A 66 -5.02 2.49 6.10
N GLY A 67 -3.89 2.84 6.68
CA GLY A 67 -3.80 3.18 8.09
C GLY A 67 -3.52 1.99 9.02
N ALA A 68 -3.02 0.88 8.50
CA ALA A 68 -2.62 -0.24 9.34
C ALA A 68 -1.36 0.12 10.14
N HIS A 69 -1.38 -0.17 11.42
CA HIS A 69 -0.22 0.01 12.29
C HIS A 69 0.71 -1.20 12.29
N GLY A 70 0.30 -2.28 11.68
CA GLY A 70 1.10 -3.50 11.55
C GLY A 70 0.44 -4.50 10.62
N LEU A 71 1.18 -5.54 10.27
CA LEU A 71 0.72 -6.56 9.32
C LEU A 71 -0.54 -7.29 9.78
N VAL A 72 -0.77 -7.37 11.08
CA VAL A 72 -1.94 -8.03 11.63
C VAL A 72 -3.25 -7.40 11.14
N GLU A 73 -3.23 -6.14 10.76
CA GLU A 73 -4.41 -5.44 10.29
C GLU A 73 -4.71 -5.63 8.80
N ILE A 74 -3.85 -6.32 8.07
CA ILE A 74 -4.07 -6.57 6.63
C ILE A 74 -5.40 -7.26 6.38
N ASN A 75 -5.73 -8.26 7.19
CA ASN A 75 -6.97 -9.01 7.03
C ASN A 75 -8.21 -8.14 7.23
N ALA A 76 -8.15 -7.19 8.15
CA ALA A 76 -9.27 -6.31 8.45
C ALA A 76 -9.38 -5.12 7.49
N ARG A 77 -8.27 -4.53 7.09
CA ARG A 77 -8.28 -3.27 6.34
C ARG A 77 -8.21 -3.44 4.83
N LEU A 78 -7.55 -4.46 4.35
CA LEU A 78 -7.38 -4.67 2.92
C LEU A 78 -8.10 -5.92 2.42
N ARG A 79 -7.89 -7.04 3.07
CA ARG A 79 -8.44 -8.31 2.61
C ARG A 79 -9.96 -8.36 2.65
N SER A 80 -10.57 -7.60 3.54
CA SER A 80 -12.03 -7.48 3.65
C SER A 80 -12.65 -6.48 2.67
N ASP A 81 -11.84 -5.76 1.89
CA ASP A 81 -12.32 -4.70 1.00
C ASP A 81 -11.92 -4.97 -0.46
N PRO A 82 -12.75 -5.73 -1.21
CA PRO A 82 -12.48 -6.00 -2.62
C PRO A 82 -12.43 -4.75 -3.50
N GLY A 83 -13.20 -3.72 -3.16
CA GLY A 83 -13.20 -2.47 -3.91
C GLY A 83 -11.87 -1.74 -3.80
N LEU A 84 -11.29 -1.69 -2.60
CA LEU A 84 -9.97 -1.11 -2.40
C LEU A 84 -8.89 -1.93 -3.12
N GLN A 85 -8.96 -3.27 -3.03
CA GLN A 85 -8.04 -4.15 -3.76
C GLN A 85 -8.07 -3.87 -5.27
N ALA A 86 -9.26 -3.75 -5.84
CA ALA A 86 -9.42 -3.47 -7.26
C ALA A 86 -8.85 -2.10 -7.64
N ALA A 87 -9.11 -1.07 -6.85
CA ALA A 87 -8.57 0.28 -7.09
C ALA A 87 -7.04 0.29 -7.08
N MET A 88 -6.44 -0.53 -6.23
CA MET A 88 -4.99 -0.70 -6.13
C MET A 88 -4.42 -1.70 -7.15
N GLY A 89 -5.25 -2.27 -8.00
CA GLY A 89 -4.82 -3.20 -9.05
C GLY A 89 -4.65 -4.64 -8.60
N ARG A 90 -5.25 -5.01 -7.46
CA ARG A 90 -5.18 -6.37 -6.95
C ARG A 90 -6.48 -7.11 -7.20
N THR A 91 -6.39 -8.35 -7.63
CA THR A 91 -7.55 -9.23 -7.79
C THR A 91 -7.83 -10.07 -6.54
N GLY A 92 -6.97 -10.01 -5.57
CA GLY A 92 -7.09 -10.68 -4.28
C GLY A 92 -5.94 -10.25 -3.39
N CYS A 93 -6.10 -10.41 -2.09
CA CYS A 93 -5.10 -10.01 -1.10
C CYS A 93 -4.56 -11.22 -0.37
N ALA A 94 -3.26 -11.26 -0.17
CA ALA A 94 -2.62 -12.30 0.62
C ALA A 94 -3.02 -12.17 2.09
N ALA A 95 -3.09 -13.29 2.81
CA ALA A 95 -3.31 -13.29 4.23
C ALA A 95 -2.12 -12.68 4.97
N GLN A 96 -2.37 -12.07 6.11
CA GLN A 96 -1.34 -11.44 6.94
C GLN A 96 -0.17 -12.38 7.23
N SER A 97 -0.44 -13.62 7.60
CA SER A 97 0.62 -14.60 7.88
C SER A 97 1.51 -14.89 6.66
N THR A 98 0.92 -14.88 5.48
CA THR A 98 1.64 -15.11 4.23
C THR A 98 2.54 -13.92 3.89
N VAL A 99 2.08 -12.69 4.12
CA VAL A 99 2.89 -11.48 3.96
C VAL A 99 4.06 -11.50 4.95
N GLN A 100 3.77 -11.82 6.21
CA GLN A 100 4.79 -11.93 7.26
C GLN A 100 5.90 -12.91 6.88
N GLN A 101 5.53 -14.12 6.45
CA GLN A 101 6.51 -15.13 6.02
C GLN A 101 7.39 -14.63 4.88
N THR A 102 6.82 -13.89 3.94
CA THR A 102 7.59 -13.34 2.82
C THR A 102 8.61 -12.32 3.31
N LEU A 103 8.21 -11.42 4.19
CA LEU A 103 9.12 -10.41 4.76
C LEU A 103 10.21 -11.05 5.61
N ASP A 104 9.86 -12.03 6.44
CA ASP A 104 10.80 -12.72 7.30
C ASP A 104 11.84 -13.54 6.51
N SER A 105 11.49 -13.94 5.30
CA SER A 105 12.40 -14.69 4.44
C SER A 105 13.34 -13.82 3.61
N CYS A 106 13.20 -12.49 3.66
CA CYS A 106 14.03 -11.58 2.87
C CYS A 106 15.45 -11.48 3.45
N PRO A 107 16.48 -11.80 2.67
CA PRO A 107 17.87 -11.59 3.09
C PRO A 107 18.22 -10.10 3.04
N GLU A 108 19.34 -9.74 3.66
CA GLU A 108 19.82 -8.35 3.70
C GLU A 108 19.92 -7.71 2.31
N GLY A 109 20.38 -8.47 1.31
CA GLY A 109 20.44 -7.97 -0.06
C GLY A 109 19.10 -7.54 -0.62
N THR A 110 18.01 -8.24 -0.28
CA THR A 110 16.66 -7.85 -0.69
C THR A 110 16.22 -6.57 0.02
N VAL A 111 16.56 -6.40 1.28
CA VAL A 111 16.26 -5.16 2.03
C VAL A 111 16.97 -3.97 1.37
N THR A 112 18.23 -4.13 1.00
CA THR A 112 18.97 -3.10 0.27
C THR A 112 18.30 -2.76 -1.05
N GLN A 113 17.82 -3.76 -1.79
CA GLN A 113 17.07 -3.52 -3.03
C GLN A 113 15.78 -2.73 -2.78
N MET A 114 15.09 -2.98 -1.67
CA MET A 114 13.90 -2.22 -1.28
C MET A 114 14.26 -0.76 -0.98
N GLU A 115 15.35 -0.51 -0.26
CA GLU A 115 15.81 0.83 0.03
C GLU A 115 16.14 1.60 -1.24
N GLU A 116 16.87 0.99 -2.16
CA GLU A 116 17.17 1.58 -3.46
C GLU A 116 15.93 1.86 -4.29
N ALA A 117 14.96 0.95 -4.27
CA ALA A 117 13.69 1.14 -4.97
C ALA A 117 12.90 2.32 -4.39
N LEU A 118 12.86 2.45 -3.07
CA LEU A 118 12.19 3.57 -2.40
C LEU A 118 12.88 4.90 -2.71
N ASP A 119 14.20 4.91 -2.77
CA ASP A 119 14.96 6.11 -3.16
C ASP A 119 14.63 6.52 -4.60
N ASP A 120 14.55 5.57 -5.53
CA ASP A 120 14.14 5.83 -6.90
C ASP A 120 12.71 6.41 -6.97
N ILE A 121 11.77 5.87 -6.20
CA ILE A 121 10.41 6.38 -6.14
C ILE A 121 10.43 7.83 -5.63
N TYR A 122 11.17 8.10 -4.57
CA TYR A 122 11.30 9.44 -4.01
C TYR A 122 11.86 10.43 -5.04
N ARG A 123 12.89 10.04 -5.78
CA ARG A 123 13.50 10.88 -6.82
C ARG A 123 12.55 11.16 -7.97
N GLN A 124 11.76 10.16 -8.36
CA GLN A 124 10.85 10.30 -9.51
C GLN A 124 9.58 11.06 -9.17
N GLN A 125 9.04 10.85 -7.97
CA GLN A 125 7.72 11.34 -7.57
C GLN A 125 7.75 12.45 -6.52
N GLY A 126 8.83 12.54 -5.76
CA GLY A 126 8.91 13.47 -4.64
C GLY A 126 9.18 14.91 -5.06
N ALA A 127 8.27 15.82 -4.74
CA ALA A 127 8.49 17.24 -4.97
C ALA A 127 9.65 17.77 -4.13
N GLY A 128 9.84 17.25 -2.93
CA GLY A 128 10.92 17.66 -2.02
C GLY A 128 12.31 17.40 -2.55
N TYR A 129 12.51 16.37 -3.37
CA TYR A 129 13.80 16.07 -3.95
C TYR A 129 14.30 17.17 -4.89
N ARG A 130 13.37 17.82 -5.60
CA ARG A 130 13.70 18.88 -6.56
C ARG A 130 13.67 20.28 -5.94
N HIS A 131 13.33 20.37 -4.66
CA HIS A 131 13.21 21.65 -4.01
C HIS A 131 14.57 22.15 -3.54
N ASP A 132 14.87 23.41 -3.86
CA ASP A 132 16.11 24.03 -3.40
C ASP A 132 15.87 24.74 -2.07
N TYR A 133 16.23 24.07 -1.00
CA TYR A 133 16.07 24.59 0.36
C TYR A 133 17.05 25.72 0.69
N THR A 134 18.07 25.94 -0.14
CA THR A 134 19.04 27.01 0.12
C THR A 134 18.46 28.39 -0.12
N GLN A 135 17.39 28.48 -0.90
CA GLN A 135 16.75 29.76 -1.21
C GLN A 135 15.71 30.19 -0.19
N GLN A 136 15.51 29.45 0.87
CA GLN A 136 14.50 29.77 1.88
C GLN A 136 15.03 30.53 3.09
N CYS A 137 16.20 31.01 3.07
CA CYS A 137 16.77 31.78 4.17
C CYS A 137 16.39 33.24 4.08
#